data_7c9ff22be7636e15dc18163baa9940d6
#
_entry.id   7c9ff22be7636e15dc18163baa9940d6
#
_cell.length_a   1.000
_cell.length_b   1.000
_cell.length_c   1.000
_cell.angle_alpha   90.00
_cell.angle_beta   90.00
_cell.angle_gamma   90.00
#
_symmetry.space_group_name_H-M   'P 1'
#
loop_
_entity.id
_entity.type
_entity.pdbx_description
1 polymer ?
#
loop_
_entity_poly.entity_id
_entity_poly.type
_entity_poly.pdbx_seq_one_letter_code
_entity_poly.pdbx_strand_id
1 'polypeptide(L)'
;MKLGDNVDRIAPLNVKTADSETGYFLLNPTMINNGKIESLDYAEVPDRYKNGKNKIADKYFIKKDDVLFQAKGRKIEVVYINKDYERLLPSTLYFILRPNKKINPKYLQWLLKTELLLLYFEKKYKTMGTVRAVNKVDIVELNVKIPERKIQDEMAKIIISLEEEEEETIKYLKIKRKYIEERMIENNQVIVDEE
;
A
#
# COMPACT_ATOMS: atom_id res chain seq x y z
N MET A 1 -19.53 11.96 -8.51
CA MET A 1 -18.43 12.96 -8.63
C MET A 1 -17.17 12.25 -9.11
N LYS A 2 -16.27 12.94 -9.77
CA LYS A 2 -14.97 12.37 -10.12
C LYS A 2 -14.09 12.25 -8.85
N LEU A 3 -13.35 11.16 -8.74
CA LEU A 3 -12.44 10.95 -7.60
C LEU A 3 -11.38 12.06 -7.52
N GLY A 4 -10.83 12.46 -8.68
CA GLY A 4 -9.83 13.52 -8.79
C GLY A 4 -10.26 14.90 -8.31
N ASP A 5 -11.56 15.15 -8.10
CA ASP A 5 -12.04 16.43 -7.54
C ASP A 5 -11.73 16.57 -6.03
N ASN A 6 -11.41 15.44 -5.37
CA ASN A 6 -11.21 15.40 -3.93
C ASN A 6 -9.96 14.62 -3.49
N VAL A 7 -9.20 14.11 -4.44
CA VAL A 7 -7.98 13.34 -4.19
C VAL A 7 -6.87 13.83 -5.11
N ASP A 8 -5.83 14.40 -4.52
CA ASP A 8 -4.61 14.71 -5.27
C ASP A 8 -3.89 13.41 -5.62
N ARG A 9 -3.65 13.19 -6.91
CA ARG A 9 -2.85 12.09 -7.37
C ARG A 9 -1.43 12.57 -7.70
N ILE A 10 -0.48 12.11 -6.91
CA ILE A 10 0.93 12.47 -7.02
C ILE A 10 1.69 11.31 -7.66
N ALA A 11 2.34 11.59 -8.80
CA ALA A 11 3.26 10.62 -9.40
C ALA A 11 4.53 10.53 -8.54
N PRO A 12 5.08 9.32 -8.39
CA PRO A 12 6.30 9.13 -7.61
C PRO A 12 7.50 9.81 -8.28
N LEU A 13 8.49 10.12 -7.49
CA LEU A 13 9.81 10.46 -7.99
C LEU A 13 10.48 9.20 -8.55
N ASN A 14 11.28 9.34 -9.59
CA ASN A 14 12.06 8.20 -10.09
C ASN A 14 13.26 7.98 -9.16
N VAL A 15 13.13 7.01 -8.26
CA VAL A 15 14.12 6.60 -7.29
C VAL A 15 14.42 5.11 -7.44
N LYS A 16 15.62 4.70 -7.04
CA LYS A 16 16.07 3.31 -7.01
C LYS A 16 16.43 2.90 -5.60
N THR A 17 16.58 1.61 -5.36
CA THR A 17 17.18 1.10 -4.13
C THR A 17 18.65 1.49 -4.10
N ALA A 18 19.13 1.95 -2.94
CA ALA A 18 20.54 2.25 -2.68
C ALA A 18 21.15 1.14 -1.82
N ASP A 19 22.42 0.85 -2.07
CA ASP A 19 23.19 -0.16 -1.32
C ASP A 19 23.69 0.34 0.04
N SER A 20 23.58 1.66 0.29
CA SER A 20 24.04 2.30 1.51
C SER A 20 23.09 3.41 1.97
N GLU A 21 23.30 3.88 3.20
CA GLU A 21 22.49 4.94 3.79
C GLU A 21 22.60 6.25 3.01
N THR A 22 21.45 6.81 2.62
CA THR A 22 21.35 8.04 1.82
C THR A 22 20.57 9.15 2.53
N GLY A 23 20.03 8.87 3.71
CA GLY A 23 19.10 9.75 4.42
C GLY A 23 17.70 9.82 3.85
N TYR A 24 17.38 8.98 2.85
CA TYR A 24 16.05 8.80 2.28
C TYR A 24 15.67 7.32 2.29
N PHE A 25 14.39 7.03 2.48
CA PHE A 25 13.85 5.68 2.48
C PHE A 25 12.97 5.42 1.26
N LEU A 26 12.96 4.18 0.80
CA LEU A 26 12.18 3.70 -0.33
C LEU A 26 11.19 2.63 0.12
N LEU A 27 9.95 2.76 -0.31
CA LEU A 27 8.92 1.74 -0.12
C LEU A 27 8.64 1.01 -1.43
N ASN A 28 9.00 -0.25 -1.49
CA ASN A 28 8.68 -1.17 -2.57
C ASN A 28 7.49 -2.07 -2.20
N PRO A 29 6.73 -2.63 -3.19
CA PRO A 29 5.63 -3.54 -2.90
C PRO A 29 6.02 -4.79 -2.10
N THR A 30 7.24 -5.28 -2.27
CA THR A 30 7.77 -6.45 -1.56
C THR A 30 7.95 -6.24 -0.05
N MET A 31 7.92 -4.99 0.39
CA MET A 31 8.06 -4.59 1.81
C MET A 31 6.72 -4.47 2.53
N ILE A 32 5.64 -4.73 1.81
CA ILE A 32 4.28 -4.64 2.34
C ILE A 32 3.70 -6.04 2.43
N ASN A 33 3.23 -6.38 3.61
CA ASN A 33 2.53 -7.63 3.87
C ASN A 33 1.19 -7.32 4.58
N ASN A 34 0.09 -7.83 4.01
CA ASN A 34 -1.25 -7.58 4.52
C ASN A 34 -1.56 -6.09 4.81
N GLY A 35 -1.10 -5.20 3.91
CA GLY A 35 -1.31 -3.75 4.04
C GLY A 35 -0.43 -3.07 5.10
N LYS A 36 0.51 -3.78 5.73
CA LYS A 36 1.47 -3.25 6.71
C LYS A 36 2.86 -3.17 6.11
N ILE A 37 3.56 -2.08 6.39
CA ILE A 37 4.96 -1.89 6.00
C ILE A 37 5.83 -2.65 7.01
N GLU A 38 6.54 -3.68 6.55
CA GLU A 38 7.40 -4.54 7.37
C GLU A 38 8.87 -4.08 7.37
N SER A 39 9.32 -3.51 6.25
CA SER A 39 10.70 -3.04 6.07
C SER A 39 10.76 -1.83 5.15
N LEU A 40 11.90 -1.20 5.08
CA LEU A 40 12.21 -0.09 4.18
C LEU A 40 13.63 -0.28 3.64
N ASP A 41 13.83 0.07 2.37
CA ASP A 41 15.18 0.19 1.78
C ASP A 41 15.69 1.64 1.87
N TYR A 42 16.96 1.83 1.62
CA TYR A 42 17.49 3.16 1.33
C TYR A 42 17.17 3.55 -0.12
N ALA A 43 16.86 4.84 -0.33
CA ALA A 43 16.51 5.37 -1.64
C ALA A 43 17.68 6.10 -2.28
N GLU A 44 18.10 5.68 -3.47
CA GLU A 44 18.97 6.48 -4.33
C GLU A 44 18.13 7.52 -5.08
N VAL A 45 18.29 8.78 -4.70
CA VAL A 45 17.58 9.91 -5.35
C VAL A 45 18.33 10.39 -6.59
N PRO A 46 17.63 10.98 -7.59
CA PRO A 46 18.27 11.56 -8.76
C PRO A 46 19.37 12.57 -8.42
N ASP A 47 20.42 12.64 -9.24
CA ASP A 47 21.63 13.46 -8.98
C ASP A 47 21.35 14.93 -8.67
N ARG A 48 20.27 15.48 -9.27
CA ARG A 48 19.84 16.86 -8.97
C ARG A 48 19.47 17.10 -7.50
N TYR A 49 19.19 16.06 -6.74
CA TYR A 49 18.84 16.12 -5.31
C TYR A 49 19.98 15.62 -4.40
N LYS A 50 21.04 15.04 -4.98
CA LYS A 50 22.22 14.64 -4.23
C LYS A 50 23.00 15.88 -3.76
N ASN A 51 23.71 15.72 -2.67
CA ASN A 51 24.60 16.78 -2.11
C ASN A 51 23.91 18.11 -1.74
N GLY A 52 22.59 18.08 -1.47
CA GLY A 52 21.84 19.25 -0.99
C GLY A 52 21.67 20.38 -2.02
N LYS A 53 22.03 20.17 -3.29
CA LYS A 53 21.88 21.18 -4.36
C LYS A 53 20.42 21.59 -4.58
N ASN A 54 19.50 20.64 -4.50
CA ASN A 54 18.06 20.90 -4.56
C ASN A 54 17.35 20.07 -3.49
N LYS A 55 16.29 20.65 -2.90
CA LYS A 55 15.42 19.88 -1.98
C LYS A 55 14.36 19.12 -2.77
N ILE A 56 14.11 17.89 -2.38
CA ILE A 56 12.94 17.14 -2.87
C ILE A 56 11.69 17.84 -2.35
N ALA A 57 10.77 18.16 -3.28
CA ALA A 57 9.52 18.78 -2.87
C ALA A 57 8.73 17.88 -1.94
N ASP A 58 8.20 18.45 -0.87
CA ASP A 58 7.51 17.76 0.22
C ASP A 58 6.34 16.87 -0.24
N LYS A 59 5.70 17.20 -1.37
CA LYS A 59 4.62 16.42 -1.97
C LYS A 59 5.02 15.00 -2.38
N TYR A 60 6.29 14.72 -2.62
CA TYR A 60 6.78 13.41 -3.05
C TYR A 60 6.98 12.44 -1.89
N PHE A 61 7.09 12.95 -0.66
CA PHE A 61 7.18 12.11 0.51
C PHE A 61 5.80 11.56 0.88
N ILE A 62 5.80 10.30 1.30
CA ILE A 62 4.64 9.64 1.88
C ILE A 62 4.35 10.30 3.24
N LYS A 63 3.08 10.61 3.48
CA LYS A 63 2.59 11.21 4.72
C LYS A 63 1.51 10.34 5.34
N LYS A 64 1.29 10.53 6.62
CA LYS A 64 0.09 10.00 7.26
C LYS A 64 -1.16 10.42 6.48
N ASP A 65 -2.11 9.53 6.41
CA ASP A 65 -3.37 9.68 5.68
C ASP A 65 -3.25 9.66 4.14
N ASP A 66 -2.07 9.39 3.59
CA ASP A 66 -1.96 9.02 2.18
C ASP A 66 -2.49 7.61 1.94
N VAL A 67 -2.99 7.39 0.73
CA VAL A 67 -3.34 6.07 0.21
C VAL A 67 -2.43 5.77 -0.98
N LEU A 68 -1.63 4.73 -0.88
CA LEU A 68 -0.77 4.28 -1.97
C LEU A 68 -1.54 3.33 -2.87
N PHE A 69 -1.62 3.65 -4.14
CA PHE A 69 -2.24 2.82 -5.16
C PHE A 69 -1.17 2.22 -6.06
N GLN A 70 -1.00 0.89 -6.02
CA GLN A 70 -0.07 0.20 -6.90
C GLN A 70 -0.64 0.15 -8.32
N ALA A 71 -0.16 1.06 -9.14
CA ALA A 71 -0.63 1.22 -10.52
C ALA A 71 0.10 0.34 -11.53
N LYS A 72 1.20 -0.30 -11.13
CA LYS A 72 2.02 -1.16 -12.02
C LYS A 72 2.38 -2.45 -11.31
N GLY A 73 2.39 -3.57 -12.05
CA GLY A 73 2.78 -4.85 -11.51
C GLY A 73 1.78 -5.96 -11.81
N ARG A 74 1.89 -7.07 -11.10
CA ARG A 74 1.04 -8.26 -11.30
C ARG A 74 -0.35 -8.13 -10.69
N LYS A 75 -0.46 -7.37 -9.59
CA LYS A 75 -1.71 -7.14 -8.85
C LYS A 75 -1.85 -5.66 -8.51
N ILE A 76 -3.08 -5.23 -8.32
CA ILE A 76 -3.36 -3.93 -7.72
C ILE A 76 -3.32 -4.12 -6.21
N GLU A 77 -2.54 -3.29 -5.54
CA GLU A 77 -2.51 -3.22 -4.09
C GLU A 77 -2.80 -1.78 -3.65
N VAL A 78 -3.58 -1.62 -2.59
CA VAL A 78 -3.96 -0.32 -2.06
C VAL A 78 -3.64 -0.30 -0.57
N VAL A 79 -2.74 0.60 -0.17
CA VAL A 79 -2.20 0.67 1.19
C VAL A 79 -2.56 2.01 1.83
N TYR A 80 -3.13 1.97 3.01
CA TYR A 80 -3.37 3.15 3.84
C TYR A 80 -2.16 3.42 4.75
N ILE A 81 -1.71 4.66 4.78
CA ILE A 81 -0.60 5.10 5.61
C ILE A 81 -1.14 5.68 6.91
N ASN A 82 -1.01 4.94 8.00
CA ASN A 82 -1.59 5.27 9.30
C ASN A 82 -0.69 6.09 10.23
N LYS A 83 0.57 6.31 9.84
CA LYS A 83 1.55 7.10 10.61
C LYS A 83 2.47 7.88 9.69
N ASP A 84 3.16 8.86 10.24
CA ASP A 84 4.20 9.57 9.51
C ASP A 84 5.49 8.76 9.45
N TYR A 85 6.21 8.94 8.34
CA TYR A 85 7.54 8.38 8.10
C TYR A 85 8.48 9.50 7.70
N GLU A 86 9.69 9.48 8.23
CA GLU A 86 10.70 10.45 7.87
C GLU A 86 11.24 10.13 6.46
N ARG A 87 11.15 11.11 5.55
CA ARG A 87 11.76 11.07 4.20
C ARG A 87 11.49 9.79 3.39
N LEU A 88 10.30 9.21 3.56
CA LEU A 88 9.90 8.01 2.85
C LEU A 88 9.34 8.36 1.46
N LEU A 89 9.90 7.73 0.43
CA LEU A 89 9.51 7.87 -0.96
C LEU A 89 8.87 6.56 -1.45
N PRO A 90 7.77 6.60 -2.21
CA PRO A 90 7.24 5.40 -2.84
C PRO A 90 8.07 5.04 -4.09
N SER A 91 8.16 3.75 -4.39
CA SER A 91 8.71 3.30 -5.67
C SER A 91 7.84 3.76 -6.83
N THR A 92 8.37 3.69 -8.06
CA THR A 92 7.67 4.10 -9.29
C THR A 92 6.45 3.24 -9.63
N LEU A 93 6.20 2.20 -8.85
CA LEU A 93 5.04 1.32 -9.00
C LEU A 93 3.77 1.90 -8.37
N TYR A 94 3.90 2.88 -7.46
CA TYR A 94 2.79 3.49 -6.74
C TYR A 94 2.45 4.88 -7.27
N PHE A 95 1.18 5.25 -7.16
CA PHE A 95 0.76 6.64 -7.03
C PHE A 95 0.44 6.93 -5.57
N ILE A 96 0.79 8.13 -5.10
CA ILE A 96 0.27 8.66 -3.84
C ILE A 96 -1.09 9.29 -4.15
N LEU A 97 -2.12 8.80 -3.50
CA LEU A 97 -3.45 9.39 -3.50
C LEU A 97 -3.61 10.12 -2.16
N ARG A 98 -3.62 11.46 -2.21
CA ARG A 98 -3.75 12.30 -1.01
C ARG A 98 -5.14 12.90 -0.96
N PRO A 99 -6.06 12.36 -0.14
CA PRO A 99 -7.41 12.86 -0.06
C PRO A 99 -7.48 14.21 0.65
N ASN A 100 -8.41 15.04 0.23
CA ASN A 100 -8.74 16.26 0.94
C ASN A 100 -9.67 15.96 2.15
N LYS A 101 -10.06 17.01 2.89
CA LYS A 101 -10.89 16.88 4.09
C LYS A 101 -12.28 16.25 3.84
N LYS A 102 -12.75 16.16 2.60
CA LYS A 102 -14.06 15.57 2.27
C LYS A 102 -14.04 14.05 2.22
N ILE A 103 -12.87 13.44 2.08
CA ILE A 103 -12.71 11.99 1.99
C ILE A 103 -11.92 11.46 3.18
N ASN A 104 -12.48 10.44 3.84
CA ASN A 104 -11.76 9.69 4.85
C ASN A 104 -10.73 8.78 4.17
N PRO A 105 -9.43 8.85 4.53
CA PRO A 105 -8.37 8.08 3.88
C PRO A 105 -8.57 6.57 4.00
N LYS A 106 -9.00 6.09 5.16
CA LYS A 106 -9.25 4.67 5.40
C LYS A 106 -10.43 4.16 4.59
N TYR A 107 -11.51 4.96 4.52
CA TYR A 107 -12.64 4.69 3.63
C TYR A 107 -12.19 4.63 2.16
N LEU A 108 -11.35 5.59 1.72
CA LEU A 108 -10.82 5.60 0.35
C LEU A 108 -10.03 4.34 0.03
N GLN A 109 -9.14 3.90 0.93
CA GLN A 109 -8.39 2.67 0.76
C GLN A 109 -9.33 1.48 0.56
N TRP A 110 -10.32 1.33 1.43
CA TRP A 110 -11.26 0.23 1.36
C TRP A 110 -12.12 0.27 0.10
N LEU A 111 -12.63 1.47 -0.26
CA LEU A 111 -13.39 1.68 -1.49
C LEU A 111 -12.61 1.19 -2.72
N LEU A 112 -11.33 1.56 -2.83
CA LEU A 112 -10.48 1.16 -3.95
C LEU A 112 -10.11 -0.34 -3.94
N LYS A 113 -10.28 -1.02 -2.82
CA LYS A 113 -10.10 -2.49 -2.66
C LYS A 113 -11.40 -3.27 -2.90
N THR A 114 -12.54 -2.63 -3.09
CA THR A 114 -13.78 -3.35 -3.38
C THR A 114 -13.63 -4.16 -4.67
N GLU A 115 -14.23 -5.34 -4.71
CA GLU A 115 -14.19 -6.23 -5.88
C GLU A 115 -14.63 -5.50 -7.16
N LEU A 116 -15.68 -4.69 -7.07
CA LEU A 116 -16.18 -3.89 -8.19
C LEU A 116 -15.10 -2.98 -8.79
N LEU A 117 -14.34 -2.27 -7.94
CA LEU A 117 -13.31 -1.35 -8.42
C LEU A 117 -12.04 -2.07 -8.84
N LEU A 118 -11.66 -3.16 -8.18
CA LEU A 118 -10.56 -4.00 -8.63
C LEU A 118 -10.83 -4.56 -10.03
N LEU A 119 -12.01 -5.10 -10.29
CA LEU A 119 -12.43 -5.56 -11.62
C LEU A 119 -12.46 -4.42 -12.66
N TYR A 120 -12.91 -3.22 -12.25
CA TYR A 120 -12.85 -2.04 -13.13
C TYR A 120 -11.41 -1.72 -13.53
N PHE A 121 -10.49 -1.66 -12.59
CA PHE A 121 -9.09 -1.38 -12.86
C PHE A 121 -8.41 -2.50 -13.65
N GLU A 122 -8.74 -3.75 -13.38
CA GLU A 122 -8.22 -4.88 -14.16
C GLU A 122 -8.60 -4.80 -15.64
N LYS A 123 -9.84 -4.40 -15.95
CA LYS A 123 -10.29 -4.15 -17.33
C LYS A 123 -9.56 -2.96 -17.97
N LYS A 124 -9.09 -2.01 -17.17
CA LYS A 124 -8.34 -0.83 -17.63
C LYS A 124 -6.84 -1.08 -17.73
N TYR A 125 -6.34 -2.20 -17.20
CA TYR A 125 -4.94 -2.55 -17.37
C TYR A 125 -4.58 -2.60 -18.83
N LYS A 126 -3.67 -1.72 -19.22
CA LYS A 126 -3.04 -1.76 -20.54
C LYS A 126 -1.68 -2.42 -20.41
N THR A 127 -1.42 -3.36 -21.30
CA THR A 127 -0.11 -3.97 -21.40
C THR A 127 0.82 -3.00 -22.14
N MET A 128 1.78 -2.43 -21.42
CA MET A 128 2.88 -1.66 -22.01
C MET A 128 4.13 -2.56 -22.02
N GLY A 129 4.34 -3.30 -23.09
CA GLY A 129 5.36 -4.34 -23.14
C GLY A 129 5.00 -5.49 -22.20
N THR A 130 5.90 -5.82 -21.25
CA THR A 130 5.70 -6.90 -20.27
C THR A 130 5.03 -6.42 -18.96
N VAL A 131 4.84 -5.11 -18.78
CA VAL A 131 4.30 -4.54 -17.54
C VAL A 131 2.85 -4.12 -17.72
N ARG A 132 1.98 -4.61 -16.84
CA ARG A 132 0.58 -4.18 -16.75
C ARG A 132 0.52 -2.90 -15.93
N ALA A 133 -0.24 -1.90 -16.40
CA ALA A 133 -0.36 -0.61 -15.70
C ALA A 133 -1.77 0.00 -15.81
N VAL A 134 -2.23 0.60 -14.72
CA VAL A 134 -3.39 1.49 -14.69
C VAL A 134 -2.93 2.92 -15.01
N ASN A 135 -3.63 3.59 -15.92
CA ASN A 135 -3.28 4.96 -16.26
C ASN A 135 -3.78 5.94 -15.21
N LYS A 136 -3.08 7.08 -15.15
CA LYS A 136 -3.50 8.22 -14.31
C LYS A 136 -4.96 8.58 -14.48
N VAL A 137 -5.40 8.69 -15.74
CA VAL A 137 -6.75 9.14 -16.10
C VAL A 137 -7.81 8.19 -15.54
N ASP A 138 -7.55 6.89 -15.57
CA ASP A 138 -8.49 5.88 -15.09
C ASP A 138 -8.78 6.00 -13.58
N ILE A 139 -7.85 6.58 -12.81
CA ILE A 139 -8.03 6.82 -11.38
C ILE A 139 -8.76 8.16 -11.12
N VAL A 140 -8.29 9.25 -11.76
CA VAL A 140 -8.82 10.60 -11.46
C VAL A 140 -10.22 10.82 -12.06
N GLU A 141 -10.50 10.22 -13.19
CA GLU A 141 -11.80 10.30 -13.88
C GLU A 141 -12.83 9.27 -13.36
N LEU A 142 -12.44 8.44 -12.39
CA LEU A 142 -13.32 7.46 -11.79
C LEU A 142 -14.54 8.16 -11.16
N ASN A 143 -15.74 7.84 -11.66
CA ASN A 143 -16.99 8.35 -11.12
C ASN A 143 -17.46 7.46 -9.98
N VAL A 144 -17.48 8.01 -8.77
CA VAL A 144 -17.94 7.32 -7.56
C VAL A 144 -18.97 8.15 -6.80
N LYS A 145 -19.92 7.46 -6.18
CA LYS A 145 -20.78 8.08 -5.16
C LYS A 145 -20.09 7.96 -3.83
N ILE A 146 -19.65 9.08 -3.28
CA ILE A 146 -19.01 9.13 -1.97
C ILE A 146 -20.07 9.68 -1.00
N PRO A 147 -20.36 8.96 0.10
CA PRO A 147 -21.31 9.42 1.11
C PRO A 147 -20.76 10.62 1.88
N GLU A 148 -21.59 11.23 2.72
CA GLU A 148 -21.16 12.31 3.61
C GLU A 148 -20.02 11.83 4.52
N ARG A 149 -19.15 12.76 4.91
CA ARG A 149 -17.95 12.46 5.70
C ARG A 149 -18.26 11.67 6.99
N LYS A 150 -19.36 11.99 7.67
CA LYS A 150 -19.78 11.27 8.87
C LYS A 150 -19.99 9.79 8.62
N ILE A 151 -20.66 9.43 7.52
CA ILE A 151 -20.88 8.03 7.14
C ILE A 151 -19.56 7.34 6.80
N GLN A 152 -18.66 8.02 6.08
CA GLN A 152 -17.33 7.50 5.79
C GLN A 152 -16.54 7.21 7.07
N ASP A 153 -16.61 8.11 8.08
CA ASP A 153 -15.90 7.94 9.34
C ASP A 153 -16.47 6.77 10.16
N GLU A 154 -17.78 6.55 10.11
CA GLU A 154 -18.42 5.38 10.72
C GLU A 154 -17.98 4.08 10.03
N MET A 155 -17.99 4.06 8.70
CA MET A 155 -17.50 2.92 7.92
C MET A 155 -16.02 2.64 8.17
N ALA A 156 -15.19 3.68 8.26
CA ALA A 156 -13.77 3.52 8.53
C ALA A 156 -13.50 2.85 9.90
N LYS A 157 -14.30 3.15 10.92
CA LYS A 157 -14.19 2.48 12.23
C LYS A 157 -14.53 0.99 12.14
N ILE A 158 -15.61 0.66 11.41
CA ILE A 158 -16.00 -0.75 11.20
C ILE A 158 -14.90 -1.50 10.43
N ILE A 159 -14.33 -0.88 9.40
CA ILE A 159 -13.24 -1.47 8.61
C ILE A 159 -12.01 -1.74 9.49
N ILE A 160 -11.63 -0.79 10.35
CA ILE A 160 -10.51 -0.96 11.27
C ILE A 160 -10.76 -2.12 12.22
N SER A 161 -11.95 -2.17 12.85
CA SER A 161 -12.31 -3.27 13.75
C SER A 161 -12.27 -4.62 13.05
N LEU A 162 -12.78 -4.69 11.82
CA LEU A 162 -12.74 -5.92 11.02
C LEU A 162 -11.30 -6.39 10.73
N GLU A 163 -10.42 -5.47 10.34
CA GLU A 163 -9.02 -5.78 10.08
C GLU A 163 -8.28 -6.24 11.35
N GLU A 164 -8.60 -5.67 12.52
CA GLU A 164 -8.07 -6.09 13.81
C GLU A 164 -8.54 -7.51 14.19
N GLU A 165 -9.82 -7.81 14.01
CA GLU A 165 -10.38 -9.14 14.25
C GLU A 165 -9.77 -10.20 13.32
N GLU A 166 -9.61 -9.88 12.04
CA GLU A 166 -8.94 -10.76 11.06
C GLU A 166 -7.51 -11.04 11.48
N GLU A 167 -6.76 -10.04 11.92
CA GLU A 167 -5.37 -10.19 12.37
C GLU A 167 -5.27 -11.09 13.62
N GLU A 168 -6.13 -10.88 14.60
CA GLU A 168 -6.17 -11.70 15.81
C GLU A 168 -6.54 -13.15 15.49
N THR A 169 -7.51 -13.34 14.58
CA THR A 169 -7.91 -14.68 14.13
C THR A 169 -6.76 -15.41 13.45
N ILE A 170 -6.01 -14.72 12.59
CA ILE A 170 -4.84 -15.30 11.92
C ILE A 170 -3.74 -15.67 12.94
N LYS A 171 -3.48 -14.82 13.93
CA LYS A 171 -2.53 -15.10 15.02
C LYS A 171 -2.95 -16.35 15.81
N TYR A 172 -4.22 -16.42 16.18
CA TYR A 172 -4.77 -17.56 16.91
C TYR A 172 -4.62 -18.88 16.11
N LEU A 173 -4.96 -18.85 14.83
CA LEU A 173 -4.83 -20.04 13.97
C LEU A 173 -3.36 -20.48 13.80
N LYS A 174 -2.42 -19.52 13.71
CA LYS A 174 -0.98 -19.83 13.68
C LYS A 174 -0.52 -20.53 14.95
N ILE A 175 -0.95 -20.04 16.11
CA ILE A 175 -0.62 -20.64 17.41
C ILE A 175 -1.18 -22.09 17.49
N LYS A 176 -2.44 -22.27 17.08
CA LYS A 176 -3.04 -23.62 17.05
C LYS A 176 -2.30 -24.59 16.15
N ARG A 177 -1.91 -24.15 14.95
CA ARG A 177 -1.11 -25.00 14.04
C ARG A 177 0.20 -25.40 14.68
N LYS A 178 0.93 -24.43 15.23
CA LYS A 178 2.20 -24.72 15.91
C LYS A 178 2.04 -25.71 17.05
N TYR A 179 1.00 -25.57 17.88
CA TYR A 179 0.69 -26.52 18.95
C TYR A 179 0.44 -27.94 18.42
N ILE A 180 -0.30 -28.08 17.32
CA ILE A 180 -0.57 -29.39 16.70
C ILE A 180 0.74 -29.99 16.18
N GLU A 181 1.57 -29.22 15.49
CA GLU A 181 2.86 -29.65 14.95
C GLU A 181 3.80 -30.14 16.08
N GLU A 182 3.90 -29.37 17.17
CA GLU A 182 4.69 -29.72 18.35
C GLU A 182 4.19 -31.09 18.95
N ARG A 183 2.87 -31.23 19.08
CA ARG A 183 2.28 -32.48 19.58
C ARG A 183 2.50 -33.69 18.66
N MET A 184 2.48 -33.49 17.35
CA MET A 184 2.78 -34.54 16.39
C MET A 184 4.24 -34.99 16.49
N ILE A 185 5.16 -34.04 16.68
CA ILE A 185 6.60 -34.35 16.87
C ILE A 185 6.82 -35.05 18.18
N GLU A 186 6.26 -34.57 19.31
CA GLU A 186 6.38 -35.19 20.62
C GLU A 186 5.88 -36.66 20.66
N ASN A 187 4.84 -36.98 19.89
CA ASN A 187 4.27 -38.28 19.81
C ASN A 187 4.91 -39.20 18.74
N ASN A 188 6.05 -38.80 18.17
CA ASN A 188 6.77 -39.54 17.12
C ASN A 188 5.90 -39.91 15.89
N GLN A 189 4.91 -39.07 15.59
CA GLN A 189 4.04 -39.26 14.40
C GLN A 189 4.68 -38.71 13.11
N VAL A 190 5.75 -37.93 13.24
CA VAL A 190 6.55 -37.43 12.13
C VAL A 190 8.02 -37.72 12.45
N ILE A 191 8.62 -38.64 11.69
CA ILE A 191 10.05 -38.94 11.71
C ILE A 191 10.59 -38.37 10.40
N VAL A 192 11.53 -37.43 10.48
CA VAL A 192 12.30 -36.97 9.33
C VAL A 192 13.65 -37.66 9.42
N ASP A 193 13.93 -38.60 8.51
CA ASP A 193 15.27 -39.19 8.39
C ASP A 193 16.23 -38.10 7.91
N GLU A 194 17.21 -37.75 8.75
CA GLU A 194 18.31 -36.89 8.33
C GLU A 194 19.24 -37.71 7.42
N GLU A 195 19.27 -37.41 6.11
CA GLU A 195 20.30 -37.90 5.17
C GLU A 195 21.55 -37.01 5.24
#